data_36cec3afba8f7413668fb1c8d04e7906
#
_entry.id   36cec3afba8f7413668fb1c8d04e7906
#
_cell.length_a   1.000
_cell.length_b   1.000
_cell.length_c   1.000
_cell.angle_alpha   90.00
_cell.angle_beta   90.00
_cell.angle_gamma   90.00
#
_symmetry.space_group_name_H-M   'P 1'
#
loop_
_entity.id
_entity.type
_entity.pdbx_description
1 polymer ?
#
loop_
_entity_poly.entity_id
_entity_poly.type
_entity_poly.pdbx_seq_one_letter_code
_entity_poly.pdbx_strand_id
1 'polypeptide(L)'
;MLDTANPVRKGEEIDSDAVTEYLMSQGIALQGQPEVTQFSGGASNWTYRLKYANRDLILRRPPKGTKAKSAHDMVREYKVQKALQSQYPRVPNMVALCTDDRVIGCDFYVMDRIEGIIPRANLPKALMLSEQQVSELCRQVVDALIDLHKVDYTQNPDLVALGKGEGYCERQVMWWDKRYE
;
A
#
# COMPACT_ATOMS: atom_id res chain seq x y z
N MET A 1 -8.57 17.91 8.13
CA MET A 1 -9.62 16.91 7.94
C MET A 1 -8.92 15.59 7.63
N LEU A 2 -9.14 14.55 8.42
CA LEU A 2 -8.56 13.23 8.16
C LEU A 2 -9.02 12.72 6.79
N ASP A 3 -8.18 11.90 6.13
CA ASP A 3 -8.58 11.24 4.89
C ASP A 3 -9.69 10.22 5.21
N THR A 4 -10.90 10.49 4.72
CA THR A 4 -12.09 9.71 5.04
C THR A 4 -12.47 8.83 3.85
N ALA A 5 -12.75 7.56 4.14
CA ALA A 5 -13.31 6.64 3.17
C ALA A 5 -14.81 6.95 2.97
N ASN A 6 -15.29 6.68 1.76
CA ASN A 6 -16.68 6.86 1.33
C ASN A 6 -17.39 5.50 1.24
N PRO A 7 -18.71 5.44 1.07
CA PRO A 7 -19.37 4.21 0.70
C PRO A 7 -18.71 3.54 -0.52
N VAL A 8 -18.69 2.23 -0.53
CA VAL A 8 -18.12 1.47 -1.66
C VAL A 8 -18.86 1.81 -2.95
N ARG A 9 -18.11 2.03 -4.03
CA ARG A 9 -18.68 2.35 -5.34
C ARG A 9 -19.41 1.13 -5.92
N LYS A 10 -20.54 1.38 -6.59
CA LYS A 10 -21.32 0.33 -7.24
C LYS A 10 -20.48 -0.46 -8.25
N GLY A 11 -20.47 -1.78 -8.11
CA GLY A 11 -19.68 -2.71 -8.93
C GLY A 11 -18.25 -2.94 -8.45
N GLU A 12 -17.84 -2.26 -7.37
CA GLU A 12 -16.51 -2.42 -6.76
C GLU A 12 -16.60 -3.10 -5.38
N GLU A 13 -17.76 -3.67 -5.05
CA GLU A 13 -17.97 -4.38 -3.79
C GLU A 13 -17.02 -5.57 -3.67
N ILE A 14 -16.65 -5.88 -2.43
CA ILE A 14 -15.86 -7.07 -2.07
C ILE A 14 -16.68 -7.97 -1.16
N ASP A 15 -16.44 -9.26 -1.23
CA ASP A 15 -16.98 -10.23 -0.28
C ASP A 15 -16.24 -10.08 1.06
N SER A 16 -16.83 -9.32 1.98
CA SER A 16 -16.23 -9.06 3.30
C SER A 16 -16.22 -10.28 4.20
N ASP A 17 -17.17 -11.21 3.99
CA ASP A 17 -17.26 -12.44 4.78
C ASP A 17 -16.11 -13.37 4.39
N ALA A 18 -15.90 -13.58 3.08
CA ALA A 18 -14.77 -14.37 2.58
C ALA A 18 -13.40 -13.77 2.99
N VAL A 19 -13.26 -12.43 2.98
CA VAL A 19 -12.06 -11.77 3.47
C VAL A 19 -11.86 -12.00 4.96
N THR A 20 -12.92 -11.90 5.76
CA THR A 20 -12.87 -12.12 7.22
C THR A 20 -12.47 -13.55 7.53
N GLU A 21 -13.10 -14.53 6.89
CA GLU A 21 -12.77 -15.96 7.05
C GLU A 21 -11.30 -16.24 6.68
N TYR A 22 -10.84 -15.69 5.56
CA TYR A 22 -9.44 -15.80 5.15
C TYR A 22 -8.49 -15.23 6.22
N LEU A 23 -8.72 -14.01 6.69
CA LEU A 23 -7.88 -13.38 7.70
C LEU A 23 -7.87 -14.18 9.01
N MET A 24 -9.01 -14.69 9.45
CA MET A 24 -9.11 -15.54 10.65
C MET A 24 -8.35 -16.86 10.44
N SER A 25 -8.39 -17.46 9.26
CA SER A 25 -7.61 -18.67 8.94
C SER A 25 -6.10 -18.44 8.99
N GLN A 26 -5.65 -17.18 8.79
CA GLN A 26 -4.25 -16.76 8.97
C GLN A 26 -3.90 -16.43 10.44
N GLY A 27 -4.78 -16.74 11.38
CA GLY A 27 -4.56 -16.51 12.82
C GLY A 27 -4.81 -15.07 13.29
N ILE A 28 -5.46 -14.24 12.46
CA ILE A 28 -5.75 -12.85 12.80
C ILE A 28 -7.04 -12.79 13.59
N ALA A 29 -6.96 -12.35 14.85
CA ALA A 29 -8.13 -12.22 15.73
C ALA A 29 -8.96 -11.00 15.28
N LEU A 30 -10.19 -11.27 14.81
CA LEU A 30 -11.17 -10.28 14.39
C LEU A 30 -12.46 -10.44 15.19
N GLN A 31 -13.17 -9.34 15.45
CA GLN A 31 -14.42 -9.34 16.20
C GLN A 31 -15.55 -8.72 15.37
N GLY A 32 -16.55 -9.55 15.07
CA GLY A 32 -17.71 -9.15 14.27
C GLY A 32 -17.42 -9.00 12.78
N GLN A 33 -18.40 -8.46 12.07
CA GLN A 33 -18.26 -8.10 10.66
C GLN A 33 -17.70 -6.68 10.53
N PRO A 34 -16.88 -6.40 9.50
CA PRO A 34 -16.33 -5.08 9.30
C PRO A 34 -17.35 -4.11 8.70
N GLU A 35 -17.30 -2.86 9.10
CA GLU A 35 -17.79 -1.77 8.28
C GLU A 35 -16.81 -1.58 7.11
N VAL A 36 -17.30 -1.79 5.86
CA VAL A 36 -16.49 -1.65 4.65
C VAL A 36 -16.73 -0.31 4.00
N THR A 37 -15.68 0.48 3.82
CA THR A 37 -15.70 1.75 3.11
C THR A 37 -14.53 1.82 2.12
N GLN A 38 -14.57 2.76 1.16
CA GLN A 38 -13.58 2.84 0.09
C GLN A 38 -12.98 4.24 -0.01
N PHE A 39 -11.66 4.30 -0.19
CA PHE A 39 -10.99 5.57 -0.46
C PHE A 39 -11.13 5.95 -1.94
N SER A 40 -11.40 7.22 -2.20
CA SER A 40 -11.59 7.77 -3.55
C SER A 40 -10.27 8.04 -4.28
N GLY A 41 -9.14 8.03 -3.57
CA GLY A 41 -7.82 8.34 -4.12
C GLY A 41 -7.04 7.07 -4.47
N GLY A 42 -6.46 7.06 -5.66
CA GLY A 42 -5.62 5.98 -6.16
C GLY A 42 -6.05 5.56 -7.56
N ALA A 43 -5.34 6.06 -8.58
CA ALA A 43 -5.65 5.73 -9.98
C ALA A 43 -5.31 4.28 -10.32
N SER A 44 -4.48 3.62 -9.50
CA SER A 44 -3.88 2.32 -9.86
C SER A 44 -4.50 1.13 -9.12
N ASN A 45 -4.83 1.27 -7.86
CA ASN A 45 -5.36 0.17 -7.04
C ASN A 45 -6.54 0.62 -6.19
N TRP A 46 -7.49 -0.26 -5.98
CA TRP A 46 -8.61 0.00 -5.08
C TRP A 46 -8.19 -0.22 -3.63
N THR A 47 -8.58 0.73 -2.78
CA THR A 47 -8.22 0.75 -1.36
C THR A 47 -9.49 0.81 -0.53
N TYR A 48 -9.68 -0.19 0.31
CA TYR A 48 -10.82 -0.32 1.21
C TYR A 48 -10.38 -0.21 2.66
N ARG A 49 -11.24 0.34 3.48
CA ARG A 49 -11.13 0.27 4.93
C ARG A 49 -12.03 -0.84 5.43
N LEU A 50 -11.50 -1.71 6.26
CA LEU A 50 -12.21 -2.77 6.96
C LEU A 50 -12.16 -2.44 8.46
N LYS A 51 -13.22 -1.86 8.98
CA LYS A 51 -13.29 -1.48 10.40
C LYS A 51 -14.05 -2.53 11.20
N TYR A 52 -13.31 -3.37 11.90
CA TYR A 52 -13.81 -4.31 12.89
C TYR A 52 -13.95 -3.64 14.26
N ALA A 53 -14.61 -4.30 15.22
CA ALA A 53 -14.70 -3.81 16.58
C ALA A 53 -13.34 -3.66 17.27
N ASN A 54 -12.38 -4.54 16.95
CA ASN A 54 -11.05 -4.60 17.55
C ASN A 54 -9.89 -4.23 16.61
N ARG A 55 -10.13 -4.02 15.30
CA ARG A 55 -9.10 -3.72 14.30
C ARG A 55 -9.60 -2.72 13.26
N ASP A 56 -8.71 -1.85 12.81
CA ASP A 56 -8.95 -0.91 11.70
C ASP A 56 -7.90 -1.19 10.62
N LEU A 57 -8.33 -1.80 9.51
CA LEU A 57 -7.46 -2.36 8.50
C LEU A 57 -7.67 -1.70 7.14
N ILE A 58 -6.65 -1.74 6.32
CA ILE A 58 -6.69 -1.35 4.90
C ILE A 58 -6.48 -2.59 4.05
N LEU A 59 -7.40 -2.85 3.14
CA LEU A 59 -7.26 -3.84 2.08
C LEU A 59 -6.95 -3.13 0.76
N ARG A 60 -5.91 -3.60 0.05
CA ARG A 60 -5.60 -3.14 -1.30
C ARG A 60 -5.68 -4.28 -2.29
N ARG A 61 -6.35 -4.01 -3.41
CA ARG A 61 -6.47 -4.94 -4.54
C ARG A 61 -6.35 -4.20 -5.87
N PRO A 62 -6.05 -4.88 -6.97
CA PRO A 62 -6.11 -4.30 -8.29
C PRO A 62 -7.57 -3.99 -8.70
N PRO A 63 -7.78 -3.06 -9.64
CA PRO A 63 -9.10 -2.85 -10.24
C PRO A 63 -9.53 -4.08 -11.04
N LYS A 64 -10.85 -4.22 -11.26
CA LYS A 64 -11.37 -5.24 -12.18
C LYS A 64 -10.98 -4.89 -13.63
N GLY A 65 -10.71 -5.91 -14.45
CA GLY A 65 -10.43 -5.76 -15.88
C GLY A 65 -9.05 -6.27 -16.30
N THR A 66 -8.68 -6.02 -17.55
CA THR A 66 -7.43 -6.45 -18.15
C THR A 66 -6.26 -5.68 -17.55
N LYS A 67 -5.27 -6.40 -17.03
CA LYS A 67 -4.10 -5.83 -16.37
C LYS A 67 -2.91 -5.84 -17.34
N ALA A 68 -2.15 -4.75 -17.38
CA ALA A 68 -0.82 -4.80 -17.98
C ALA A 68 0.07 -5.75 -17.17
N LYS A 69 0.91 -6.52 -17.86
CA LYS A 69 1.67 -7.67 -17.33
C LYS A 69 2.58 -7.35 -16.11
N SER A 70 2.85 -6.07 -15.82
CA SER A 70 3.69 -5.61 -14.70
C SER A 70 2.98 -4.57 -13.81
N ALA A 71 1.71 -4.26 -14.09
CA ALA A 71 0.95 -3.31 -13.29
C ALA A 71 0.17 -4.06 -12.19
N HIS A 72 0.03 -3.41 -11.04
CA HIS A 72 -0.82 -3.90 -9.95
C HIS A 72 -0.35 -5.23 -9.31
N ASP A 73 0.97 -5.37 -9.14
CA ASP A 73 1.58 -6.53 -8.48
C ASP A 73 1.43 -6.41 -6.95
N MET A 74 0.32 -6.94 -6.41
CA MET A 74 0.01 -6.92 -4.98
C MET A 74 1.03 -7.69 -4.15
N VAL A 75 1.55 -8.78 -4.71
CA VAL A 75 2.56 -9.62 -4.05
C VAL A 75 3.84 -8.81 -3.85
N ARG A 76 4.29 -8.12 -4.89
CA ARG A 76 5.49 -7.28 -4.81
C ARG A 76 5.29 -6.10 -3.87
N GLU A 77 4.14 -5.40 -3.95
CA GLU A 77 3.83 -4.29 -3.04
C GLU A 77 3.86 -4.74 -1.58
N TYR A 78 3.26 -5.88 -1.27
CA TYR A 78 3.27 -6.47 0.07
C TYR A 78 4.70 -6.81 0.53
N LYS A 79 5.44 -7.56 -0.30
CA LYS A 79 6.78 -8.05 0.05
C LYS A 79 7.76 -6.91 0.32
N VAL A 80 7.76 -5.86 -0.52
CA VAL A 80 8.61 -4.67 -0.31
C VAL A 80 8.31 -4.02 1.04
N GLN A 81 7.05 -3.74 1.33
CA GLN A 81 6.67 -3.09 2.59
C GLN A 81 6.96 -4.00 3.80
N LYS A 82 6.67 -5.29 3.68
CA LYS A 82 6.94 -6.27 4.74
C LYS A 82 8.43 -6.37 5.07
N ALA A 83 9.27 -6.43 4.04
CA ALA A 83 10.72 -6.51 4.21
C ALA A 83 11.33 -5.22 4.80
N LEU A 84 10.73 -4.05 4.50
CA LEU A 84 11.17 -2.76 5.04
C LEU A 84 10.85 -2.57 6.52
N GLN A 85 9.87 -3.27 7.08
CA GLN A 85 9.37 -3.02 8.45
C GLN A 85 10.46 -3.07 9.54
N SER A 86 11.47 -3.91 9.37
CA SER A 86 12.56 -4.04 10.34
C SER A 86 13.56 -2.89 10.32
N GLN A 87 13.67 -2.17 9.22
CA GLN A 87 14.69 -1.13 9.00
C GLN A 87 14.10 0.27 8.80
N TYR A 88 12.84 0.36 8.38
CA TYR A 88 12.17 1.62 8.08
C TYR A 88 10.78 1.67 8.73
N PRO A 89 10.64 2.29 9.90
CA PRO A 89 9.41 2.24 10.71
C PRO A 89 8.24 3.06 10.15
N ARG A 90 8.42 3.77 9.03
CA ARG A 90 7.37 4.60 8.42
C ARG A 90 6.48 3.85 7.44
N VAL A 91 6.64 2.52 7.33
CA VAL A 91 5.70 1.65 6.59
C VAL A 91 4.61 1.12 7.52
N PRO A 92 3.39 0.88 7.01
CA PRO A 92 2.33 0.28 7.81
C PRO A 92 2.69 -1.15 8.22
N ASN A 93 2.10 -1.63 9.30
CA ASN A 93 2.24 -3.05 9.65
C ASN A 93 1.48 -3.92 8.63
N MET A 94 2.20 -4.80 7.95
CA MET A 94 1.66 -5.71 6.94
C MET A 94 1.05 -6.93 7.62
N VAL A 95 -0.26 -7.10 7.48
CA VAL A 95 -1.07 -8.09 8.20
C VAL A 95 -1.14 -9.41 7.43
N ALA A 96 -1.59 -9.38 6.18
CA ALA A 96 -1.76 -10.58 5.36
C ALA A 96 -1.63 -10.29 3.87
N LEU A 97 -1.19 -11.32 3.11
CA LEU A 97 -1.20 -11.36 1.66
C LEU A 97 -2.04 -12.56 1.22
N CYS A 98 -3.00 -12.35 0.34
CA CYS A 98 -3.79 -13.41 -0.28
C CYS A 98 -3.48 -13.49 -1.78
N THR A 99 -3.11 -14.68 -2.24
CA THR A 99 -2.92 -15.01 -3.67
C THR A 99 -3.91 -16.09 -4.12
N ASP A 100 -4.92 -16.38 -3.31
CA ASP A 100 -6.00 -17.30 -3.66
C ASP A 100 -7.16 -16.50 -4.28
N ASP A 101 -7.34 -16.63 -5.57
CA ASP A 101 -8.38 -15.96 -6.33
C ASP A 101 -9.81 -16.40 -5.96
N ARG A 102 -9.96 -17.54 -5.27
CA ARG A 102 -11.26 -18.01 -4.77
C ARG A 102 -11.84 -17.12 -3.69
N VAL A 103 -11.02 -16.31 -3.01
CA VAL A 103 -11.49 -15.43 -1.92
C VAL A 103 -12.26 -14.23 -2.48
N ILE A 104 -11.63 -13.41 -3.33
CA ILE A 104 -12.28 -12.22 -3.94
C ILE A 104 -11.96 -12.03 -5.42
N GLY A 105 -11.55 -13.08 -6.11
CA GLY A 105 -11.30 -13.06 -7.56
C GLY A 105 -9.97 -12.42 -7.98
N CYS A 106 -9.07 -12.11 -7.06
CA CYS A 106 -7.75 -11.54 -7.36
C CYS A 106 -6.83 -11.53 -6.12
N ASP A 107 -5.53 -11.34 -6.37
CA ASP A 107 -4.59 -11.08 -5.29
C ASP A 107 -4.96 -9.80 -4.54
N PHE A 108 -4.76 -9.81 -3.22
CA PHE A 108 -4.91 -8.64 -2.37
C PHE A 108 -3.98 -8.71 -1.16
N TYR A 109 -3.75 -7.58 -0.53
CA TYR A 109 -3.09 -7.57 0.76
C TYR A 109 -3.80 -6.67 1.76
N VAL A 110 -3.53 -6.96 3.03
CA VAL A 110 -4.11 -6.24 4.17
C VAL A 110 -2.98 -5.71 5.05
N MET A 111 -3.16 -4.48 5.52
CA MET A 111 -2.24 -3.80 6.42
C MET A 111 -3.01 -3.05 7.50
N ASP A 112 -2.37 -2.69 8.61
CA ASP A 112 -2.96 -1.81 9.61
C ASP A 112 -3.19 -0.42 9.01
N ARG A 113 -4.31 0.22 9.36
CA ARG A 113 -4.58 1.59 8.96
C ARG A 113 -3.71 2.56 9.75
N ILE A 114 -3.01 3.41 9.02
CA ILE A 114 -2.40 4.61 9.60
C ILE A 114 -3.40 5.75 9.47
N GLU A 115 -3.82 6.29 10.60
CA GLU A 115 -4.71 7.44 10.61
C GLU A 115 -3.92 8.72 10.37
N GLY A 116 -4.39 9.54 9.44
CA GLY A 116 -3.66 10.76 9.10
C GLY A 116 -4.34 11.60 8.03
N ILE A 117 -3.62 12.59 7.55
CA ILE A 117 -4.01 13.47 6.46
C ILE A 117 -3.09 13.18 5.29
N ILE A 118 -3.66 12.93 4.12
CA ILE A 118 -2.91 12.76 2.89
C ILE A 118 -2.93 14.10 2.13
N PRO A 119 -1.86 14.90 2.18
CA PRO A 119 -1.75 16.11 1.38
C PRO A 119 -1.71 15.72 -0.10
N ARG A 120 -2.60 16.33 -0.90
CA ARG A 120 -2.59 16.09 -2.34
C ARG A 120 -1.82 17.21 -3.06
N ALA A 121 -2.47 18.01 -3.90
CA ALA A 121 -1.81 19.13 -4.56
C ALA A 121 -1.48 20.27 -3.58
N ASN A 122 -2.29 20.46 -2.55
CA ASN A 122 -2.10 21.51 -1.56
C ASN A 122 -2.33 20.98 -0.13
N LEU A 123 -1.69 21.59 0.84
CA LEU A 123 -2.01 21.36 2.24
C LEU A 123 -3.43 21.87 2.55
N PRO A 124 -4.23 21.08 3.31
CA PRO A 124 -5.57 21.53 3.69
C PRO A 124 -5.49 22.84 4.51
N LYS A 125 -6.23 23.87 4.08
CA LYS A 125 -6.27 25.17 4.77
C LYS A 125 -6.72 25.04 6.23
N ALA A 126 -7.54 24.06 6.54
CA ALA A 126 -8.00 23.77 7.90
C ALA A 126 -6.88 23.39 8.89
N LEU A 127 -5.69 23.03 8.41
CA LEU A 127 -4.52 22.78 9.27
C LEU A 127 -3.95 24.06 9.87
N MET A 128 -4.23 25.23 9.29
CA MET A 128 -3.79 26.54 9.76
C MET A 128 -2.30 26.59 10.14
N LEU A 129 -1.46 25.91 9.35
CA LEU A 129 -0.02 25.83 9.59
C LEU A 129 0.65 27.20 9.32
N SER A 130 1.54 27.60 10.22
CA SER A 130 2.44 28.74 9.98
C SER A 130 3.49 28.39 8.91
N GLU A 131 4.14 29.39 8.33
CA GLU A 131 5.24 29.20 7.36
C GLU A 131 6.37 28.35 7.95
N GLN A 132 6.69 28.55 9.23
CA GLN A 132 7.70 27.76 9.92
C GLN A 132 7.29 26.28 10.04
N GLN A 133 6.02 26.00 10.35
CA GLN A 133 5.50 24.63 10.42
C GLN A 133 5.46 23.95 9.03
N VAL A 134 5.15 24.70 7.98
CA VAL A 134 5.21 24.21 6.61
C VAL A 134 6.65 23.86 6.22
N SER A 135 7.60 24.75 6.52
CA SER A 135 9.03 24.52 6.27
C SER A 135 9.53 23.28 7.00
N GLU A 136 9.15 23.13 8.27
CA GLU A 136 9.50 21.95 9.08
C GLU A 136 8.90 20.66 8.49
N LEU A 137 7.63 20.69 8.06
CA LEU A 137 6.98 19.55 7.40
C LEU A 137 7.73 19.16 6.12
N CYS A 138 8.10 20.13 5.28
CA CYS A 138 8.87 19.87 4.06
C CYS A 138 10.22 19.22 4.39
N ARG A 139 10.92 19.70 5.41
CA ARG A 139 12.18 19.10 5.86
C ARG A 139 11.99 17.66 6.32
N GLN A 140 10.97 17.39 7.12
CA GLN A 140 10.65 16.03 7.59
C GLN A 140 10.32 15.05 6.44
N VAL A 141 9.67 15.52 5.37
CA VAL A 141 9.43 14.70 4.17
C VAL A 141 10.75 14.32 3.49
N VAL A 142 11.67 15.29 3.37
CA VAL A 142 13.00 15.02 2.79
C VAL A 142 13.81 14.08 3.70
N ASP A 143 13.79 14.31 5.01
CA ASP A 143 14.47 13.44 5.99
C ASP A 143 13.92 12.00 5.91
N ALA A 144 12.61 11.83 5.79
CA ALA A 144 11.99 10.52 5.61
C ALA A 144 12.47 9.80 4.33
N LEU A 145 12.64 10.54 3.23
CA LEU A 145 13.19 10.00 1.98
C LEU A 145 14.67 9.61 2.14
N ILE A 146 15.45 10.45 2.81
CA ILE A 146 16.86 10.16 3.13
C ILE A 146 16.95 8.90 3.98
N ASP A 147 16.12 8.76 5.01
CA ASP A 147 16.10 7.57 5.87
C ASP A 147 15.77 6.32 5.07
N LEU A 148 14.82 6.39 4.13
CA LEU A 148 14.51 5.27 3.24
C LEU A 148 15.72 4.90 2.36
N HIS A 149 16.44 5.88 1.82
CA HIS A 149 17.62 5.63 0.98
C HIS A 149 18.83 5.11 1.78
N LYS A 150 18.85 5.28 3.10
CA LYS A 150 19.86 4.71 3.99
C LYS A 150 19.61 3.25 4.35
N VAL A 151 18.44 2.70 4.01
CA VAL A 151 18.16 1.28 4.26
C VAL A 151 19.16 0.43 3.51
N ASP A 152 19.95 -0.34 4.25
CA ASP A 152 20.86 -1.31 3.66
C ASP A 152 20.09 -2.55 3.21
N TYR A 153 19.66 -2.53 1.96
CA TYR A 153 18.93 -3.64 1.38
C TYR A 153 19.73 -4.94 1.32
N THR A 154 21.08 -4.87 1.34
CA THR A 154 21.94 -6.05 1.27
C THR A 154 21.89 -6.90 2.53
N GLN A 155 21.51 -6.31 3.65
CA GLN A 155 21.33 -7.00 4.93
C GLN A 155 19.97 -7.72 5.03
N ASN A 156 19.10 -7.55 4.05
CA ASN A 156 17.77 -8.18 4.05
C ASN A 156 17.58 -9.03 2.79
N PRO A 157 17.63 -10.37 2.92
CA PRO A 157 17.49 -11.29 1.80
C PRO A 157 16.20 -11.08 0.99
N ASP A 158 15.10 -10.69 1.64
CA ASP A 158 13.83 -10.43 0.97
C ASP A 158 13.91 -9.17 0.10
N LEU A 159 14.61 -8.11 0.55
CA LEU A 159 14.84 -6.91 -0.27
C LEU A 159 15.78 -7.21 -1.45
N VAL A 160 16.84 -7.98 -1.21
CA VAL A 160 17.76 -8.42 -2.28
C VAL A 160 17.01 -9.19 -3.36
N ALA A 161 16.13 -10.12 -2.97
CA ALA A 161 15.33 -10.94 -3.90
C ALA A 161 14.33 -10.13 -4.75
N LEU A 162 13.93 -8.94 -4.30
CA LEU A 162 13.01 -8.07 -5.04
C LEU A 162 13.71 -7.22 -6.11
N GLY A 163 15.03 -7.04 -5.99
CA GLY A 163 15.87 -6.27 -6.90
C GLY A 163 16.42 -7.13 -8.05
N LYS A 164 16.85 -6.47 -9.10
CA LYS A 164 17.59 -7.10 -10.21
C LYS A 164 19.11 -6.96 -10.07
N GLY A 165 19.60 -6.54 -8.90
CA GLY A 165 21.01 -6.29 -8.64
C GLY A 165 21.61 -5.12 -9.43
N GLU A 166 22.92 -5.15 -9.60
CA GLU A 166 23.69 -4.14 -10.33
C GLU A 166 23.35 -4.06 -11.82
N GLY A 167 23.84 -3.05 -12.52
CA GLY A 167 23.66 -2.88 -13.97
C GLY A 167 22.31 -2.28 -14.36
N TYR A 168 21.65 -1.51 -13.47
CA TYR A 168 20.34 -0.88 -13.78
C TYR A 168 20.39 -0.01 -15.03
N CYS A 169 21.37 0.88 -15.14
CA CYS A 169 21.50 1.80 -16.28
C CYS A 169 21.67 1.03 -17.61
N GLU A 170 22.53 0.04 -17.63
CA GLU A 170 22.77 -0.81 -18.80
C GLU A 170 21.49 -1.52 -19.24
N ARG A 171 20.77 -2.16 -18.28
CA ARG A 171 19.47 -2.82 -18.57
C ARG A 171 18.42 -1.84 -19.10
N GLN A 172 18.40 -0.59 -18.61
CA GLN A 172 17.46 0.42 -19.10
C GLN A 172 17.80 0.82 -20.54
N VAL A 173 19.08 1.08 -20.83
CA VAL A 173 19.51 1.43 -22.19
C VAL A 173 19.16 0.32 -23.17
N MET A 174 19.54 -0.93 -22.86
CA MET A 174 19.22 -2.09 -23.71
C MET A 174 17.70 -2.31 -23.91
N TRP A 175 16.91 -2.03 -22.87
CA TRP A 175 15.46 -2.18 -22.97
C TRP A 175 14.80 -1.10 -23.84
N TRP A 176 15.28 0.13 -23.76
CA TRP A 176 14.82 1.22 -24.59
C TRP A 176 15.25 1.03 -26.05
N ASP A 177 16.49 0.61 -26.29
CA ASP A 177 17.03 0.28 -27.62
C ASP A 177 16.12 -0.69 -28.35
N LYS A 178 15.84 -1.85 -27.75
CA LYS A 178 14.91 -2.85 -28.29
C LYS A 178 13.48 -2.37 -28.54
N ARG A 179 13.10 -1.24 -28.00
CA ARG A 179 11.75 -0.71 -28.15
C ARG A 179 11.63 0.25 -29.32
N TYR A 180 12.76 0.74 -29.82
CA TYR A 180 12.86 1.64 -30.96
C TYR A 180 13.29 0.92 -32.25
N GLU A 181 13.71 -0.35 -32.18
CA GLU A 181 13.85 -1.25 -33.33
C GLU A 181 12.47 -1.80 -33.78
#